data_945c807e1b0f54456facae080cac9d5a
#
_entry.id   945c807e1b0f54456facae080cac9d5a
#
_cell.length_a   1.000
_cell.length_b   1.000
_cell.length_c   1.000
_cell.angle_alpha   90.00
_cell.angle_beta   90.00
_cell.angle_gamma   90.00
#
_symmetry.space_group_name_H-M   'P 1'
#
loop_
_entity.id
_entity.type
_entity.pdbx_description
1 polymer ?
#
loop_
_entity_poly.entity_id
_entity_poly.type
_entity_poly.pdbx_seq_one_letter_code
_entity_poly.pdbx_strand_id
1 'polypeptide(L)'
;MNASLKPAQTTDFHVADMSLADWGRKEIKVAETEMPGLMAIRQEFAKAQPLKGARITGSLHMTIQTAVLVETLQALGAQVRWASCNIFSTQDHAAAALVANGTPVFAYKGETLVDYWDYTHRIFEFAAKGAEGEGPNMILDDGGDAT
;
A
#
# COMPACT_ATOMS: atom_id res chain seq x y z
N MET A 1 -12.92 -27.82 -4.81
CA MET A 1 -12.04 -27.08 -5.72
C MET A 1 -12.16 -25.60 -5.37
N ASN A 2 -11.26 -25.09 -4.53
CA ASN A 2 -11.24 -23.67 -4.19
C ASN A 2 -10.49 -22.94 -5.32
N ALA A 3 -11.24 -22.27 -6.19
CA ALA A 3 -10.67 -21.31 -7.11
C ALA A 3 -10.15 -20.13 -6.29
N SER A 4 -8.85 -20.07 -6.10
CA SER A 4 -8.17 -18.86 -5.60
C SER A 4 -8.44 -17.76 -6.63
N LEU A 5 -9.35 -16.84 -6.30
CA LEU A 5 -9.56 -15.63 -7.09
C LEU A 5 -8.21 -14.87 -7.07
N LYS A 6 -7.52 -14.82 -8.21
CA LYS A 6 -6.39 -13.90 -8.37
C LYS A 6 -6.91 -12.48 -8.11
N PRO A 7 -6.24 -11.70 -7.25
CA PRO A 7 -6.60 -10.30 -7.07
C PRO A 7 -6.59 -9.60 -8.42
N ALA A 8 -7.54 -8.69 -8.64
CA ALA A 8 -7.59 -7.89 -9.85
C ALA A 8 -6.28 -7.11 -9.94
N GLN A 9 -5.54 -7.26 -11.05
CA GLN A 9 -4.33 -6.48 -11.28
C GLN A 9 -4.74 -5.01 -11.42
N THR A 10 -4.25 -4.16 -10.50
CA THR A 10 -4.38 -2.72 -10.68
C THR A 10 -3.46 -2.26 -11.80
N THR A 11 -3.92 -1.29 -12.59
CA THR A 11 -3.09 -0.55 -13.54
C THR A 11 -2.74 0.85 -13.01
N ASP A 12 -3.24 1.18 -11.81
CA ASP A 12 -3.07 2.45 -11.13
C ASP A 12 -1.91 2.33 -10.13
N PHE A 13 -0.69 2.42 -10.63
CA PHE A 13 0.54 2.34 -9.85
C PHE A 13 1.74 2.90 -10.62
N HIS A 14 2.82 3.21 -9.89
CA HIS A 14 4.14 3.46 -10.47
C HIS A 14 5.23 2.91 -9.53
N VAL A 15 5.93 1.88 -9.95
CA VAL A 15 7.03 1.24 -9.21
C VAL A 15 8.19 0.94 -10.17
N ALA A 16 9.40 0.75 -9.64
CA ALA A 16 10.61 0.59 -10.44
C ALA A 16 10.57 -0.65 -11.35
N ASP A 17 10.22 -1.81 -10.80
CA ASP A 17 10.30 -3.09 -11.51
C ASP A 17 9.35 -4.13 -10.90
N MET A 18 8.34 -4.52 -11.65
CA MET A 18 7.37 -5.53 -11.22
C MET A 18 7.95 -6.95 -11.13
N SER A 19 9.08 -7.22 -11.76
CA SER A 19 9.75 -8.54 -11.65
C SER A 19 10.26 -8.84 -10.24
N LEU A 20 10.38 -7.83 -9.39
CA LEU A 20 10.80 -7.94 -7.99
C LEU A 20 9.68 -8.43 -7.06
N ALA A 21 8.44 -8.56 -7.53
CA ALA A 21 7.28 -8.87 -6.70
C ALA A 21 7.41 -10.19 -5.94
N ASP A 22 7.92 -11.23 -6.57
CA ASP A 22 8.09 -12.54 -5.93
C ASP A 22 9.14 -12.50 -4.81
N TRP A 23 10.21 -11.74 -5.00
CA TRP A 23 11.19 -11.51 -3.94
C TRP A 23 10.56 -10.71 -2.79
N GLY A 24 9.91 -9.60 -3.10
CA GLY A 24 9.22 -8.80 -2.09
C GLY A 24 8.20 -9.61 -1.28
N ARG A 25 7.46 -10.52 -1.93
CA ARG A 25 6.52 -11.41 -1.24
C ARG A 25 7.21 -12.32 -0.21
N LYS A 26 8.40 -12.83 -0.52
CA LYS A 26 9.17 -13.65 0.43
C LYS A 26 9.64 -12.84 1.62
N GLU A 27 10.15 -11.64 1.38
CA GLU A 27 10.62 -10.73 2.44
C GLU A 27 9.46 -10.25 3.35
N ILE A 28 8.28 -9.96 2.78
CA ILE A 28 7.08 -9.61 3.56
C ILE A 28 6.70 -10.78 4.49
N LYS A 29 6.75 -12.02 4.02
CA LYS A 29 6.45 -13.18 4.87
C LYS A 29 7.43 -13.34 6.03
N VAL A 30 8.70 -13.02 5.83
CA VAL A 30 9.69 -13.00 6.92
C VAL A 30 9.34 -11.88 7.90
N ALA A 31 9.08 -10.68 7.42
CA ALA A 31 8.73 -9.53 8.27
C ALA A 31 7.46 -9.78 9.12
N GLU A 32 6.47 -10.50 8.59
CA GLU A 32 5.27 -10.90 9.35
C GLU A 32 5.63 -11.67 10.63
N THR A 33 6.67 -12.50 10.61
CA THR A 33 7.11 -13.25 11.78
C THR A 33 7.78 -12.37 12.85
N GLU A 34 8.27 -11.20 12.44
CA GLU A 34 8.93 -10.22 13.30
C GLU A 34 7.96 -9.13 13.81
N MET A 35 6.71 -9.16 13.35
CA MET A 35 5.68 -8.16 13.67
C MET A 35 4.45 -8.81 14.35
N PRO A 36 4.63 -9.51 15.48
CA PRO A 36 3.57 -10.32 16.10
C PRO A 36 2.35 -9.50 16.54
N GLY A 37 2.56 -8.23 16.94
CA GLY A 37 1.45 -7.35 17.34
C GLY A 37 0.51 -7.05 16.18
N LEU A 38 1.04 -6.71 15.02
CA LEU A 38 0.27 -6.45 13.81
C LEU A 38 -0.43 -7.71 13.29
N MET A 39 0.26 -8.85 13.34
CA MET A 39 -0.31 -10.12 12.93
C MET A 39 -1.43 -10.59 13.88
N ALA A 40 -1.32 -10.35 15.18
CA ALA A 40 -2.39 -10.61 16.14
C ALA A 40 -3.64 -9.77 15.85
N ILE A 41 -3.47 -8.46 15.58
CA ILE A 41 -4.57 -7.56 15.18
C ILE A 41 -5.23 -8.05 13.88
N ARG A 42 -4.44 -8.42 12.88
CA ARG A 42 -4.97 -8.96 11.62
C ARG A 42 -5.79 -10.23 11.87
N GLN A 43 -5.28 -11.15 12.66
CA GLN A 43 -5.97 -12.41 13.00
C GLN A 43 -7.27 -12.18 13.77
N GLU A 44 -7.25 -11.29 14.75
CA GLU A 44 -8.41 -11.01 15.62
C GLU A 44 -9.52 -10.28 14.88
N PHE A 45 -9.19 -9.26 14.09
CA PHE A 45 -10.17 -8.32 13.55
C PHE A 45 -10.49 -8.50 12.06
N ALA A 46 -9.73 -9.30 11.29
CA ALA A 46 -9.98 -9.45 9.85
C ALA A 46 -11.42 -9.89 9.52
N LYS A 47 -12.00 -10.77 10.32
CA LYS A 47 -13.38 -11.23 10.11
C LYS A 47 -14.41 -10.14 10.38
N ALA A 48 -14.17 -9.26 11.33
CA ALA A 48 -15.09 -8.19 11.73
C ALA A 48 -15.03 -7.00 10.75
N GLN A 49 -13.94 -6.86 9.96
CA GLN A 49 -13.74 -5.79 8.99
C GLN A 49 -13.96 -4.37 9.58
N PRO A 50 -13.30 -4.01 10.69
CA PRO A 50 -13.56 -2.75 11.40
C PRO A 50 -13.21 -1.51 10.58
N LEU A 51 -12.37 -1.65 9.54
CA LEU A 51 -12.00 -0.57 8.61
C LEU A 51 -12.82 -0.58 7.32
N LYS A 52 -13.92 -1.32 7.27
CA LYS A 52 -14.81 -1.29 6.09
C LYS A 52 -15.32 0.13 5.84
N GLY A 53 -15.09 0.63 4.63
CA GLY A 53 -15.41 2.01 4.24
C GLY A 53 -14.30 3.04 4.53
N ALA A 54 -13.21 2.64 5.20
CA ALA A 54 -12.04 3.49 5.30
C ALA A 54 -11.31 3.57 3.96
N ARG A 55 -11.02 4.79 3.51
CA ARG A 55 -10.15 5.11 2.38
C ARG A 55 -8.91 5.80 2.93
N ILE A 56 -7.82 5.05 3.00
CA ILE A 56 -6.58 5.48 3.66
C ILE A 56 -5.55 5.90 2.62
N THR A 57 -5.20 7.17 2.63
CA THR A 57 -4.01 7.68 1.94
C THR A 57 -2.82 7.53 2.87
N GLY A 58 -1.76 6.86 2.41
CA GLY A 58 -0.54 6.68 3.16
C GLY A 58 0.66 7.35 2.50
N SER A 59 1.36 8.17 3.27
CA SER A 59 2.64 8.77 2.93
C SER A 59 3.66 8.39 4.01
N LEU A 60 4.28 7.22 3.84
CA LEU A 60 5.24 6.64 4.78
C LEU A 60 6.24 5.79 4.00
N HIS A 61 7.47 5.69 4.48
CA HIS A 61 8.54 4.90 3.87
C HIS A 61 8.05 3.56 3.32
N MET A 62 8.17 3.34 2.01
CA MET A 62 7.67 2.12 1.36
C MET A 62 8.64 0.95 1.57
N THR A 63 8.66 0.44 2.78
CA THR A 63 9.50 -0.68 3.22
C THR A 63 8.73 -1.99 3.32
N ILE A 64 9.44 -3.09 3.56
CA ILE A 64 8.83 -4.40 3.83
C ILE A 64 7.90 -4.35 5.04
N GLN A 65 8.29 -3.65 6.11
CA GLN A 65 7.46 -3.51 7.31
C GLN A 65 6.19 -2.72 7.02
N THR A 66 6.32 -1.66 6.24
CA THR A 66 5.16 -0.88 5.76
C THR A 66 4.24 -1.73 4.89
N ALA A 67 4.77 -2.64 4.08
CA ALA A 67 3.95 -3.57 3.33
C ALA A 67 3.10 -4.48 4.25
N VAL A 68 3.65 -4.96 5.35
CA VAL A 68 2.88 -5.71 6.36
C VAL A 68 1.77 -4.86 6.97
N LEU A 69 2.04 -3.57 7.25
CA LEU A 69 1.03 -2.63 7.73
C LEU A 69 -0.10 -2.45 6.70
N VAL A 70 0.25 -2.15 5.45
CA VAL A 70 -0.72 -1.93 4.36
C VAL A 70 -1.62 -3.15 4.18
N GLU A 71 -1.05 -4.35 4.12
CA GLU A 71 -1.82 -5.59 4.00
C GLU A 71 -2.69 -5.86 5.23
N THR A 72 -2.25 -5.42 6.40
CA THR A 72 -3.09 -5.51 7.61
C THR A 72 -4.28 -4.57 7.52
N LEU A 73 -4.09 -3.30 7.13
CA LEU A 73 -5.18 -2.34 6.93
C LEU A 73 -6.21 -2.88 5.92
N GLN A 74 -5.75 -3.46 4.82
CA GLN A 74 -6.61 -4.09 3.81
C GLN A 74 -7.34 -5.33 4.34
N ALA A 75 -6.66 -6.18 5.11
CA ALA A 75 -7.29 -7.33 5.75
C ALA A 75 -8.39 -6.92 6.73
N LEU A 76 -8.29 -5.74 7.32
CA LEU A 76 -9.31 -5.14 8.19
C LEU A 76 -10.43 -4.42 7.42
N GLY A 77 -10.36 -4.35 6.10
CA GLY A 77 -11.41 -3.84 5.22
C GLY A 77 -11.15 -2.47 4.59
N ALA A 78 -9.99 -1.86 4.82
CA ALA A 78 -9.66 -0.56 4.24
C ALA A 78 -9.32 -0.65 2.74
N GLN A 79 -9.65 0.40 2.01
CA GLN A 79 -9.03 0.72 0.73
C GLN A 79 -7.79 1.58 1.01
N VAL A 80 -6.66 1.25 0.39
CA VAL A 80 -5.38 1.89 0.67
C VAL A 80 -4.72 2.34 -0.63
N ARG A 81 -4.17 3.55 -0.63
CA ARG A 81 -3.26 4.07 -1.67
C ARG A 81 -2.00 4.56 -1.00
N TRP A 82 -0.84 4.31 -1.57
CA TRP A 82 0.43 4.53 -0.87
C TRP A 82 1.49 5.18 -1.71
N ALA A 83 2.21 6.14 -1.12
CA ALA A 83 3.44 6.71 -1.63
C ALA A 83 4.52 6.71 -0.53
N SER A 84 5.78 6.87 -0.91
CA SER A 84 6.84 7.06 0.06
C SER A 84 6.91 8.52 0.53
N CYS A 85 7.20 8.74 1.80
CA CYS A 85 7.46 10.07 2.36
C CYS A 85 8.91 10.54 2.17
N ASN A 86 9.72 9.81 1.41
CA ASN A 86 11.12 10.15 1.13
C ASN A 86 11.59 9.49 -0.17
N ILE A 87 12.27 10.27 -1.01
CA ILE A 87 12.72 9.86 -2.34
C ILE A 87 13.73 8.70 -2.38
N PHE A 88 14.39 8.38 -1.26
CA PHE A 88 15.41 7.32 -1.19
C PHE A 88 15.03 6.12 -0.34
N SER A 89 13.91 6.16 0.39
CA SER A 89 13.58 5.15 1.39
C SER A 89 12.77 3.96 0.88
N THR A 90 12.34 3.98 -0.38
CA THR A 90 11.58 2.87 -0.97
C THR A 90 12.44 1.63 -1.11
N GLN A 91 11.89 0.49 -0.72
CA GLN A 91 12.37 -0.84 -1.10
C GLN A 91 11.54 -1.32 -2.28
N ASP A 92 12.13 -1.30 -3.49
CA ASP A 92 11.39 -1.52 -4.74
C ASP A 92 10.67 -2.87 -4.79
N HIS A 93 11.25 -3.91 -4.19
CA HIS A 93 10.62 -5.23 -4.09
C HIS A 93 9.39 -5.23 -3.17
N ALA A 94 9.36 -4.39 -2.13
CA ALA A 94 8.18 -4.23 -1.29
C ALA A 94 7.03 -3.56 -2.06
N ALA A 95 7.34 -2.47 -2.78
CA ALA A 95 6.39 -1.78 -3.63
C ALA A 95 5.80 -2.70 -4.70
N ALA A 96 6.66 -3.44 -5.42
CA ALA A 96 6.25 -4.40 -6.44
C ALA A 96 5.34 -5.50 -5.88
N ALA A 97 5.64 -6.03 -4.69
CA ALA A 97 4.82 -7.09 -4.07
C ALA A 97 3.42 -6.59 -3.70
N LEU A 98 3.29 -5.35 -3.21
CA LEU A 98 1.98 -4.75 -2.92
C LEU A 98 1.17 -4.52 -4.20
N VAL A 99 1.80 -4.01 -5.27
CA VAL A 99 1.14 -3.82 -6.57
C VAL A 99 0.66 -5.15 -7.14
N ALA A 100 1.49 -6.20 -7.07
CA ALA A 100 1.11 -7.54 -7.53
C ALA A 100 -0.08 -8.11 -6.75
N ASN A 101 -0.30 -7.65 -5.52
CA ASN A 101 -1.47 -7.99 -4.69
C ASN A 101 -2.67 -7.03 -4.89
N GLY A 102 -2.57 -6.09 -5.83
CA GLY A 102 -3.67 -5.19 -6.21
C GLY A 102 -3.71 -3.86 -5.48
N THR A 103 -2.68 -3.51 -4.70
CA THR A 103 -2.59 -2.22 -4.00
C THR A 103 -2.04 -1.14 -4.92
N PRO A 104 -2.71 0.01 -5.08
CA PRO A 104 -2.11 1.18 -5.73
C PRO A 104 -0.93 1.72 -4.93
N VAL A 105 0.28 1.61 -5.49
CA VAL A 105 1.52 2.13 -4.90
C VAL A 105 2.24 3.00 -5.92
N PHE A 106 2.68 4.16 -5.48
CA PHE A 106 3.43 5.14 -6.26
C PHE A 106 4.73 5.43 -5.52
N ALA A 107 5.75 4.62 -5.74
CA ALA A 107 7.05 4.77 -5.08
C ALA A 107 8.13 3.95 -5.80
N TYR A 108 9.29 4.54 -5.97
CA TYR A 108 10.51 3.82 -6.33
C TYR A 108 11.74 4.50 -5.69
N LYS A 109 12.79 3.73 -5.47
CA LYS A 109 14.01 4.27 -4.85
C LYS A 109 14.73 5.22 -5.79
N GLY A 110 14.95 6.45 -5.33
CA GLY A 110 15.62 7.48 -6.12
C GLY A 110 14.66 8.24 -7.06
N GLU A 111 13.38 8.27 -6.73
CA GLU A 111 12.40 9.12 -7.45
C GLU A 111 12.83 10.58 -7.47
N THR A 112 12.46 11.30 -8.53
CA THR A 112 12.72 12.72 -8.61
C THR A 112 11.75 13.50 -7.71
N LEU A 113 12.07 14.75 -7.38
CA LEU A 113 11.13 15.61 -6.65
C LEU A 113 9.82 15.85 -7.43
N VAL A 114 9.88 15.82 -8.75
CA VAL A 114 8.67 15.94 -9.60
C VAL A 114 7.79 14.71 -9.42
N ASP A 115 8.38 13.50 -9.46
CA ASP A 115 7.65 12.25 -9.23
C ASP A 115 7.09 12.20 -7.80
N TYR A 116 7.90 12.59 -6.80
CA TYR A 116 7.49 12.62 -5.40
C TYR A 116 6.20 13.43 -5.18
N TRP A 117 6.13 14.64 -5.75
CA TRP A 117 4.94 15.48 -5.63
C TRP A 117 3.77 14.97 -6.48
N ASP A 118 4.02 14.42 -7.68
CA ASP A 118 2.99 13.76 -8.48
C ASP A 118 2.38 12.57 -7.71
N TYR A 119 3.21 11.74 -7.09
CA TYR A 119 2.76 10.59 -6.29
C TYR A 119 2.00 11.00 -5.03
N THR A 120 2.46 12.05 -4.36
CA THR A 120 1.76 12.64 -3.21
C THR A 120 0.35 13.11 -3.61
N HIS A 121 0.15 13.62 -4.81
CA HIS A 121 -1.19 13.94 -5.31
C HIS A 121 -2.00 12.68 -5.67
N ARG A 122 -1.41 11.71 -6.35
CA ARG A 122 -2.11 10.49 -6.81
C ARG A 122 -2.67 9.64 -5.68
N ILE A 123 -2.06 9.63 -4.51
CA ILE A 123 -2.59 8.86 -3.38
C ILE A 123 -3.92 9.39 -2.85
N PHE A 124 -4.36 10.58 -3.25
CA PHE A 124 -5.69 11.13 -2.91
C PHE A 124 -6.79 10.73 -3.91
N GLU A 125 -6.46 10.12 -5.03
CA GLU A 125 -7.38 9.80 -6.12
C GLU A 125 -8.06 8.44 -5.90
N PHE A 126 -9.06 8.37 -5.02
CA PHE A 126 -9.81 7.13 -4.74
C PHE A 126 -10.96 6.87 -5.71
N ALA A 127 -11.35 7.85 -6.48
CA ALA A 127 -12.45 7.68 -7.42
C ALA A 127 -12.07 6.71 -8.56
N ALA A 128 -12.87 5.67 -8.75
CA ALA A 128 -12.89 4.99 -10.03
C ALA A 128 -13.21 6.02 -11.13
N LYS A 129 -12.58 5.90 -12.32
CA LYS A 129 -12.83 6.79 -13.45
C LYS A 129 -14.34 7.01 -13.64
N GLY A 130 -14.82 8.21 -13.34
CA GLY A 130 -16.22 8.63 -13.49
C GLY A 130 -17.03 8.83 -12.19
N ALA A 131 -16.48 8.58 -11.02
CA ALA A 131 -17.08 8.95 -9.75
C ALA A 131 -16.46 10.26 -9.26
N GLU A 132 -17.14 11.39 -9.40
CA GLU A 132 -16.71 12.65 -8.81
C GLU A 132 -16.76 12.55 -7.28
N GLY A 133 -15.67 12.93 -6.61
CA GLY A 133 -15.73 13.43 -5.25
C GLY A 133 -15.39 12.49 -4.11
N GLU A 134 -14.86 11.28 -4.32
CA GLU A 134 -14.44 10.45 -3.20
C GLU A 134 -12.91 10.46 -3.01
N GLY A 135 -12.42 11.39 -2.20
CA GLY A 135 -11.06 11.39 -1.68
C GLY A 135 -10.89 10.43 -0.48
N PRO A 136 -9.72 10.44 0.17
CA PRO A 136 -9.52 9.71 1.42
C PRO A 136 -10.42 10.27 2.53
N ASN A 137 -10.75 9.41 3.49
CA ASN A 137 -11.36 9.82 4.76
C ASN A 137 -10.42 9.60 5.95
N MET A 138 -9.24 9.04 5.70
CA MET A 138 -8.16 8.87 6.68
C MET A 138 -6.81 9.09 6.00
N ILE A 139 -5.88 9.71 6.72
CA ILE A 139 -4.50 9.94 6.27
C ILE A 139 -3.56 9.30 7.30
N LEU A 140 -2.55 8.60 6.81
CA LEU A 140 -1.40 8.14 7.57
C LEU A 140 -0.17 8.78 6.95
N ASP A 141 0.41 9.77 7.63
CA ASP A 141 1.47 10.61 7.10
C ASP A 141 2.66 10.66 8.06
N ASP A 142 3.87 10.58 7.52
CA ASP A 142 5.12 10.75 8.24
C ASP A 142 5.91 11.87 7.57
N GLY A 143 6.00 13.01 8.26
CA GLY A 143 6.66 14.21 7.76
C GLY A 143 5.71 15.37 7.45
N GLY A 144 4.45 15.11 7.14
CA GLY A 144 3.42 16.13 6.96
C GLY A 144 3.29 16.67 5.54
N ASP A 145 3.93 16.06 4.54
CA ASP A 145 3.88 16.53 3.14
C ASP A 145 2.53 16.21 2.47
N ALA A 146 1.79 15.23 2.98
CA ALA A 146 0.46 14.86 2.49
C ALA A 146 -0.70 15.46 3.33
N THR A 147 -0.39 16.21 4.38
CA THR A 147 -1.36 16.83 5.31
C THR A 147 -1.53 18.35 5.04
#